data_fcd6296eed8a22e26c731f7e2fd50a12
#
_entry.id   fcd6296eed8a22e26c731f7e2fd50a12
#
_cell.length_a   1.000
_cell.length_b   1.000
_cell.length_c   1.000
_cell.angle_alpha   90.00
_cell.angle_beta   90.00
_cell.angle_gamma   90.00
#
_symmetry.space_group_name_H-M   'P 1'
#
loop_
_entity.id
_entity.type
_entity.pdbx_description
1 polymer ?
#
loop_
_entity_poly.entity_id
_entity_poly.type
_entity_poly.pdbx_seq_one_letter_code
_entity_poly.pdbx_strand_id
1 'polypeptide(L)'
;MGVSERVSRSRELVAQGRPVALVARVAGISRQAIYRRPKRPPTGQRRPLDVVDRQILEVARANPTDGTRMVAALTAAETSRPVNRKRVQRLMREHQLLQPKRSEGRRKRPGYFEVTRPDELWHMDMTSVWVAEHGWVYLNAIIDCCTRQITGWSLDVRCRADEAITVLDHAALERAVAPGSLTLGTDNGTAYTGKRFRARLAELEIAHRRGGYRDPESQAFIESWFGKLKQRCVWREEFETLDQARAVIGRYIETYHHRPHSGLGYKTPAQVAGTWNTDPNRPIPAA
;
A
#
# COMPACT_ATOMS: atom_id res chain seq x y z
N MET A 1 22.69 10.00 -41.89
CA MET A 1 21.85 11.13 -41.38
C MET A 1 20.63 10.59 -40.64
N GLY A 2 20.51 10.86 -39.36
CA GLY A 2 19.39 10.37 -38.53
C GLY A 2 18.06 11.10 -38.82
N VAL A 3 16.90 10.52 -38.43
CA VAL A 3 15.58 11.13 -38.67
C VAL A 3 15.47 12.54 -38.04
N SER A 4 16.02 12.75 -36.88
CA SER A 4 16.02 14.06 -36.19
C SER A 4 16.77 15.13 -36.96
N GLU A 5 17.91 14.78 -37.54
CA GLU A 5 18.74 15.68 -38.32
C GLU A 5 18.08 16.03 -39.67
N ARG A 6 17.47 15.03 -40.33
CA ARG A 6 16.66 15.26 -41.54
C ARG A 6 15.48 16.23 -41.29
N VAL A 7 14.79 16.09 -40.14
CA VAL A 7 13.70 17.00 -39.74
C VAL A 7 14.22 18.42 -39.51
N SER A 8 15.37 18.58 -38.80
CA SER A 8 15.95 19.92 -38.56
C SER A 8 16.33 20.62 -39.90
N ARG A 9 17.04 19.91 -40.76
CA ARG A 9 17.44 20.45 -42.07
C ARG A 9 16.25 20.79 -42.95
N SER A 10 15.20 19.96 -42.92
CA SER A 10 13.95 20.23 -43.65
C SER A 10 13.25 21.50 -43.18
N ARG A 11 13.27 21.81 -41.90
CA ARG A 11 12.73 23.05 -41.36
C ARG A 11 13.47 24.28 -41.83
N GLU A 12 14.81 24.20 -41.89
CA GLU A 12 15.63 25.28 -42.42
C GLU A 12 15.30 25.58 -43.88
N LEU A 13 15.20 24.52 -44.72
CA LEU A 13 14.84 24.68 -46.12
C LEU A 13 13.44 25.26 -46.34
N VAL A 14 12.47 24.87 -45.51
CA VAL A 14 11.12 25.44 -45.56
C VAL A 14 11.13 26.90 -45.09
N ALA A 15 11.91 27.24 -44.06
CA ALA A 15 12.08 28.63 -43.61
C ALA A 15 12.72 29.52 -44.70
N GLN A 16 13.50 28.94 -45.61
CA GLN A 16 14.07 29.59 -46.81
C GLN A 16 13.12 29.65 -47.99
N GLY A 17 11.82 29.35 -47.77
CA GLY A 17 10.78 29.46 -48.80
C GLY A 17 10.62 28.23 -49.72
N ARG A 18 11.30 27.11 -49.46
CA ARG A 18 11.11 25.87 -50.25
C ARG A 18 9.78 25.21 -49.96
N PRO A 19 9.07 24.68 -51.00
CA PRO A 19 7.76 24.06 -50.82
C PRO A 19 7.85 22.83 -49.88
N VAL A 20 7.02 22.81 -48.82
CA VAL A 20 7.03 21.76 -47.79
C VAL A 20 6.84 20.36 -48.35
N ALA A 21 5.96 20.22 -49.37
CA ALA A 21 5.70 18.94 -50.03
C ALA A 21 6.95 18.36 -50.74
N LEU A 22 7.71 19.22 -51.37
CA LEU A 22 8.96 18.84 -52.07
C LEU A 22 10.03 18.46 -51.05
N VAL A 23 10.24 19.30 -50.03
CA VAL A 23 11.22 19.06 -48.95
C VAL A 23 10.93 17.77 -48.20
N ALA A 24 9.67 17.52 -47.82
CA ALA A 24 9.25 16.31 -47.15
C ALA A 24 9.53 15.04 -47.99
N ARG A 25 9.21 15.07 -49.28
CA ARG A 25 9.45 13.98 -50.22
C ARG A 25 10.94 13.67 -50.40
N VAL A 26 11.75 14.70 -50.59
CA VAL A 26 13.22 14.55 -50.79
C VAL A 26 13.89 14.06 -49.51
N ALA A 27 13.48 14.56 -48.33
CA ALA A 27 14.01 14.15 -47.04
C ALA A 27 13.49 12.77 -46.54
N GLY A 28 12.48 12.18 -47.23
CA GLY A 28 11.89 10.91 -46.81
C GLY A 28 11.21 10.97 -45.44
N ILE A 29 10.51 12.11 -45.15
CA ILE A 29 9.77 12.33 -43.89
C ILE A 29 8.36 12.81 -44.20
N SER A 30 7.45 12.67 -43.20
CA SER A 30 6.09 13.20 -43.35
C SER A 30 6.07 14.73 -43.26
N ARG A 31 5.15 15.38 -43.98
CA ARG A 31 4.91 16.84 -43.84
C ARG A 31 4.62 17.25 -42.38
N GLN A 32 3.90 16.41 -41.63
CA GLN A 32 3.62 16.62 -40.21
C GLN A 32 4.90 16.66 -39.36
N ALA A 33 5.94 15.89 -39.70
CA ALA A 33 7.19 15.91 -38.96
C ALA A 33 7.89 17.27 -39.04
N ILE A 34 7.77 17.99 -40.18
CA ILE A 34 8.32 19.33 -40.34
C ILE A 34 7.59 20.35 -39.46
N TYR A 35 6.25 20.29 -39.41
CA TYR A 35 5.43 21.21 -38.64
C TYR A 35 5.38 20.87 -37.13
N ARG A 36 5.69 19.61 -36.76
CA ARG A 36 5.62 19.16 -35.36
C ARG A 36 6.64 19.93 -34.54
N ARG A 37 6.18 21.01 -33.86
CA ARG A 37 7.01 21.70 -32.88
C ARG A 37 7.51 20.67 -31.84
N PRO A 38 8.82 20.61 -31.52
CA PRO A 38 9.28 19.79 -30.40
C PRO A 38 8.48 20.23 -29.20
N LYS A 39 7.88 19.26 -28.48
CA LYS A 39 6.98 19.55 -27.34
C LYS A 39 7.69 20.32 -26.20
N ARG A 40 9.00 20.45 -26.24
CA ARG A 40 9.86 21.34 -25.44
C ARG A 40 11.18 21.58 -26.15
N PRO A 41 11.72 22.83 -26.17
CA PRO A 41 13.14 23.03 -26.48
C PRO A 41 13.95 22.25 -25.43
N PRO A 42 15.14 21.71 -25.77
CA PRO A 42 16.08 21.16 -24.83
C PRO A 42 16.70 22.34 -24.02
N THR A 43 15.90 22.93 -23.16
CA THR A 43 16.43 23.89 -22.19
C THR A 43 17.02 23.08 -21.07
N GLY A 44 18.35 23.04 -20.98
CA GLY A 44 19.09 22.49 -19.86
C GLY A 44 18.84 23.23 -18.54
N GLN A 45 17.95 24.18 -18.50
CA GLN A 45 17.48 24.84 -17.29
C GLN A 45 16.33 24.03 -16.68
N ARG A 46 16.62 23.36 -15.56
CA ARG A 46 15.56 22.75 -14.72
C ARG A 46 14.60 23.88 -14.33
N ARG A 47 13.30 23.68 -14.61
CA ARG A 47 12.27 24.59 -14.09
C ARG A 47 12.44 24.69 -12.56
N PRO A 48 12.42 25.91 -11.98
CA PRO A 48 12.40 26.07 -10.52
C PRO A 48 11.27 25.23 -9.91
N LEU A 49 11.57 24.60 -8.78
CA LEU A 49 10.59 23.82 -8.03
C LEU A 49 9.51 24.77 -7.48
N ASP A 50 8.26 24.53 -7.85
CA ASP A 50 7.14 25.22 -7.22
C ASP A 50 6.80 24.60 -5.84
N VAL A 51 5.82 25.18 -5.15
CA VAL A 51 5.42 24.73 -3.80
C VAL A 51 5.00 23.26 -3.79
N VAL A 52 4.24 22.81 -4.81
CA VAL A 52 3.79 21.41 -4.91
C VAL A 52 4.95 20.47 -5.22
N ASP A 53 5.94 20.90 -6.03
CA ASP A 53 7.15 20.09 -6.29
C ASP A 53 7.94 19.85 -5.01
N ARG A 54 8.10 20.89 -4.17
CA ARG A 54 8.76 20.77 -2.86
C ARG A 54 8.03 19.83 -1.93
N GLN A 55 6.70 19.96 -1.84
CA GLN A 55 5.87 19.07 -1.03
C GLN A 55 5.98 17.61 -1.48
N ILE A 56 5.94 17.34 -2.80
CA ILE A 56 6.15 15.98 -3.34
C ILE A 56 7.49 15.41 -2.89
N LEU A 57 8.57 16.19 -2.92
CA LEU A 57 9.90 15.73 -2.53
C LEU A 57 10.01 15.51 -1.02
N GLU A 58 9.37 16.34 -0.22
CA GLU A 58 9.30 16.20 1.23
C GLU A 58 8.56 14.90 1.61
N VAL A 59 7.36 14.70 1.07
CA VAL A 59 6.59 13.45 1.27
C VAL A 59 7.38 12.23 0.82
N ALA A 60 8.06 12.29 -0.33
CA ALA A 60 8.85 11.16 -0.83
C ALA A 60 10.04 10.82 0.07
N ARG A 61 10.72 11.82 0.64
CA ARG A 61 11.83 11.62 1.58
C ARG A 61 11.36 11.10 2.92
N ALA A 62 10.25 11.60 3.44
CA ALA A 62 9.64 11.12 4.68
C ALA A 62 9.13 9.67 4.54
N ASN A 63 8.84 9.22 3.31
CA ASN A 63 8.27 7.90 3.03
C ASN A 63 9.12 7.10 2.02
N PRO A 64 10.37 6.77 2.36
CA PRO A 64 11.33 6.20 1.40
C PRO A 64 10.99 4.78 0.90
N THR A 65 10.01 4.09 1.48
CA THR A 65 9.53 2.79 1.00
C THR A 65 8.35 2.88 0.04
N ASP A 66 7.83 4.09 -0.21
CA ASP A 66 6.64 4.28 -1.00
C ASP A 66 6.92 4.51 -2.48
N GLY A 67 6.09 3.90 -3.31
CA GLY A 67 6.12 4.13 -4.75
C GLY A 67 5.35 5.40 -5.15
N THR A 68 5.53 5.82 -6.41
CA THR A 68 4.96 7.05 -6.97
C THR A 68 3.44 7.23 -6.80
N ARG A 69 2.68 6.13 -6.74
CA ARG A 69 1.23 6.18 -6.54
C ARG A 69 0.88 6.58 -5.10
N MET A 70 1.60 6.02 -4.13
CA MET A 70 1.39 6.31 -2.72
C MET A 70 1.85 7.74 -2.38
N VAL A 71 3.03 8.16 -2.89
CA VAL A 71 3.51 9.54 -2.72
C VAL A 71 2.51 10.54 -3.31
N ALA A 72 1.91 10.24 -4.48
CA ALA A 72 0.87 11.10 -5.06
C ALA A 72 -0.37 11.19 -4.15
N ALA A 73 -0.82 10.07 -3.59
CA ALA A 73 -1.98 10.04 -2.69
C ALA A 73 -1.70 10.79 -1.37
N LEU A 74 -0.54 10.59 -0.77
CA LEU A 74 -0.13 11.31 0.45
C LEU A 74 -0.03 12.81 0.21
N THR A 75 0.65 13.24 -0.86
CA THR A 75 0.75 14.67 -1.20
C THR A 75 -0.63 15.27 -1.49
N ALA A 76 -1.52 14.52 -2.15
CA ALA A 76 -2.88 14.99 -2.40
C ALA A 76 -3.68 15.15 -1.10
N ALA A 77 -3.52 14.23 -0.14
CA ALA A 77 -4.16 14.33 1.17
C ALA A 77 -3.66 15.55 1.98
N GLU A 78 -2.34 15.80 1.99
CA GLU A 78 -1.74 16.93 2.71
C GLU A 78 -2.09 18.29 2.07
N THR A 79 -2.14 18.35 0.75
CA THR A 79 -2.40 19.61 0.02
C THR A 79 -3.88 19.84 -0.28
N SER A 80 -4.75 18.87 0.01
CA SER A 80 -6.17 18.87 -0.38
C SER A 80 -6.39 19.12 -1.88
N ARG A 81 -5.42 18.74 -2.73
CA ARG A 81 -5.44 18.96 -4.19
C ARG A 81 -4.98 17.70 -4.94
N PRO A 82 -5.59 17.35 -6.07
CA PRO A 82 -5.15 16.22 -6.86
C PRO A 82 -3.74 16.43 -7.41
N VAL A 83 -2.89 15.42 -7.26
CA VAL A 83 -1.49 15.46 -7.70
C VAL A 83 -1.28 14.50 -8.86
N ASN A 84 -0.72 15.00 -9.97
CA ASN A 84 -0.47 14.19 -11.14
C ASN A 84 0.69 13.20 -10.90
N ARG A 85 0.39 11.90 -10.96
CA ARG A 85 1.38 10.83 -10.76
C ARG A 85 2.60 10.95 -11.68
N LYS A 86 2.43 11.40 -12.95
CA LYS A 86 3.57 11.57 -13.88
C LYS A 86 4.53 12.67 -13.37
N ARG A 87 3.99 13.72 -12.73
CA ARG A 87 4.78 14.77 -12.07
C ARG A 87 5.58 14.20 -10.91
N VAL A 88 4.94 13.43 -10.02
CA VAL A 88 5.61 12.72 -8.92
C VAL A 88 6.72 11.80 -9.42
N GLN A 89 6.42 10.97 -10.42
CA GLN A 89 7.40 10.04 -10.99
C GLN A 89 8.62 10.77 -11.59
N ARG A 90 8.42 11.89 -12.25
CA ARG A 90 9.52 12.70 -12.79
C ARG A 90 10.41 13.22 -11.66
N LEU A 91 9.82 13.86 -10.63
CA LEU A 91 10.55 14.43 -9.51
C LEU A 91 11.29 13.35 -8.71
N MET A 92 10.62 12.24 -8.37
CA MET A 92 11.27 11.13 -7.67
C MET A 92 12.44 10.54 -8.47
N ARG A 93 12.35 10.50 -9.81
CA ARG A 93 13.45 10.04 -10.66
C ARG A 93 14.61 11.04 -10.68
N GLU A 94 14.32 12.32 -10.84
CA GLU A 94 15.32 13.40 -10.87
C GLU A 94 16.12 13.49 -9.55
N HIS A 95 15.48 13.12 -8.43
CA HIS A 95 16.08 13.13 -7.08
C HIS A 95 16.47 11.75 -6.55
N GLN A 96 16.48 10.70 -7.40
CA GLN A 96 16.90 9.33 -7.04
C GLN A 96 16.08 8.69 -5.90
N LEU A 97 14.81 9.06 -5.79
CA LEU A 97 13.87 8.58 -4.76
C LEU A 97 12.97 7.42 -5.24
N LEU A 98 13.18 6.92 -6.48
CA LEU A 98 12.40 5.78 -6.98
C LEU A 98 12.86 4.49 -6.31
N GLN A 99 11.87 3.69 -5.88
CA GLN A 99 12.14 2.33 -5.42
C GLN A 99 12.66 1.44 -6.56
N PRO A 100 13.61 0.53 -6.28
CA PRO A 100 14.04 -0.46 -7.24
C PRO A 100 12.84 -1.31 -7.68
N LYS A 101 12.81 -1.67 -8.96
CA LYS A 101 11.78 -2.59 -9.45
C LYS A 101 12.02 -3.97 -8.83
N ARG A 102 11.01 -4.52 -8.17
CA ARG A 102 11.03 -5.92 -7.78
C ARG A 102 11.04 -6.77 -9.07
N SER A 103 12.03 -7.65 -9.21
CA SER A 103 12.21 -8.53 -10.37
C SER A 103 11.27 -9.75 -10.37
N GLU A 104 10.41 -9.87 -9.39
CA GLU A 104 9.47 -10.98 -9.30
C GLU A 104 8.48 -10.95 -10.47
N GLY A 105 8.50 -12.01 -11.26
CA GLY A 105 7.54 -12.24 -12.31
C GLY A 105 6.10 -12.12 -11.79
N ARG A 106 5.18 -11.65 -12.63
CA ARG A 106 3.75 -11.60 -12.32
C ARG A 106 3.27 -13.01 -12.00
N ARG A 107 3.09 -13.33 -10.72
CA ARG A 107 2.31 -14.51 -10.33
C ARG A 107 0.87 -14.27 -10.82
N LYS A 108 0.34 -15.20 -11.61
CA LYS A 108 -1.10 -15.23 -11.88
C LYS A 108 -1.78 -15.39 -10.53
N ARG A 109 -2.62 -14.44 -10.16
CA ARG A 109 -3.46 -14.55 -8.96
C ARG A 109 -4.69 -15.38 -9.35
N PRO A 110 -4.86 -16.58 -8.80
CA PRO A 110 -6.04 -17.37 -9.04
C PRO A 110 -7.15 -16.86 -8.12
N GLY A 111 -8.06 -16.20 -8.46
CA GLY A 111 -9.23 -15.83 -7.66
C GLY A 111 -9.08 -14.55 -6.85
N TYR A 112 -10.19 -14.00 -6.53
CA TYR A 112 -10.39 -12.81 -5.74
C TYR A 112 -11.65 -13.05 -4.92
N PHE A 113 -11.57 -12.97 -3.61
CA PHE A 113 -12.79 -12.96 -2.82
C PHE A 113 -13.02 -11.55 -2.28
N GLU A 114 -14.23 -11.12 -2.36
CA GLU A 114 -14.66 -9.80 -1.93
C GLU A 114 -15.34 -9.93 -0.56
N VAL A 115 -14.86 -9.16 0.40
CA VAL A 115 -15.49 -9.00 1.71
C VAL A 115 -16.28 -7.70 1.66
N THR A 116 -17.59 -7.81 1.76
CA THR A 116 -18.49 -6.69 1.48
C THR A 116 -18.83 -5.86 2.70
N ARG A 117 -18.67 -6.42 3.91
CA ARG A 117 -18.99 -5.75 5.18
C ARG A 117 -17.85 -5.82 6.18
N PRO A 118 -17.67 -4.81 7.03
CA PRO A 118 -16.83 -4.93 8.20
C PRO A 118 -17.29 -6.08 9.10
N ASP A 119 -16.34 -6.66 9.81
CA ASP A 119 -16.59 -7.71 10.81
C ASP A 119 -17.28 -8.98 10.26
N GLU A 120 -17.19 -9.20 8.92
CA GLU A 120 -17.60 -10.42 8.24
C GLU A 120 -16.47 -11.45 8.16
N LEU A 121 -15.25 -10.98 7.88
CA LEU A 121 -14.04 -11.79 7.82
C LEU A 121 -12.88 -11.04 8.43
N TRP A 122 -12.30 -11.63 9.46
CA TRP A 122 -11.02 -11.20 10.02
C TRP A 122 -9.92 -12.20 9.68
N HIS A 123 -8.70 -11.71 9.48
CA HIS A 123 -7.51 -12.55 9.47
C HIS A 123 -6.68 -12.28 10.72
N MET A 124 -6.28 -13.36 11.39
CA MET A 124 -5.39 -13.33 12.53
C MET A 124 -4.13 -14.10 12.21
N ASP A 125 -2.99 -13.50 12.50
CA ASP A 125 -1.68 -14.10 12.29
C ASP A 125 -0.67 -13.46 13.25
N MET A 126 0.52 -14.01 13.27
CA MET A 126 1.57 -13.67 14.19
C MET A 126 2.90 -13.47 13.48
N THR A 127 3.69 -12.53 13.99
CA THR A 127 5.07 -12.34 13.54
C THR A 127 6.02 -12.10 14.70
N SER A 128 7.29 -12.44 14.54
CA SER A 128 8.32 -12.16 15.52
C SER A 128 8.93 -10.77 15.35
N VAL A 129 9.28 -10.16 16.48
CA VAL A 129 10.01 -8.89 16.62
C VAL A 129 11.17 -9.12 17.58
N TRP A 130 12.34 -8.56 17.28
CA TRP A 130 13.49 -8.64 18.19
C TRP A 130 13.48 -7.48 19.17
N VAL A 131 13.66 -7.78 20.46
CA VAL A 131 13.78 -6.82 21.57
C VAL A 131 14.99 -7.22 22.41
N ALA A 132 15.89 -6.29 22.69
CA ALA A 132 17.16 -6.61 23.37
C ALA A 132 16.95 -7.28 24.75
N GLU A 133 15.99 -6.80 25.52
CA GLU A 133 15.67 -7.30 26.85
C GLU A 133 15.19 -8.78 26.88
N HIS A 134 14.46 -9.22 25.84
CA HIS A 134 13.77 -10.52 25.83
C HIS A 134 14.16 -11.44 24.64
N GLY A 135 14.91 -10.93 23.66
CA GLY A 135 15.14 -11.62 22.40
C GLY A 135 13.92 -11.57 21.48
N TRP A 136 13.54 -12.72 20.92
CA TRP A 136 12.37 -12.80 20.06
C TRP A 136 11.07 -12.73 20.86
N VAL A 137 10.28 -11.71 20.59
CA VAL A 137 8.90 -11.54 21.09
C VAL A 137 7.91 -11.66 19.94
N TYR A 138 6.65 -11.87 20.24
CA TYR A 138 5.63 -12.24 19.25
C TYR A 138 4.52 -11.18 19.18
N LEU A 139 4.31 -10.64 18.00
CA LEU A 139 3.20 -9.73 17.70
C LEU A 139 2.05 -10.53 17.10
N ASN A 140 0.98 -10.70 17.86
CA ASN A 140 -0.30 -11.15 17.34
C ASN A 140 -1.08 -9.96 16.81
N ALA A 141 -1.73 -10.08 15.67
CA ALA A 141 -2.60 -9.04 15.13
C ALA A 141 -3.81 -9.63 14.40
N ILE A 142 -4.91 -8.89 14.44
CA ILE A 142 -6.14 -9.18 13.72
C ILE A 142 -6.41 -8.02 12.76
N ILE A 143 -6.64 -8.33 11.49
CA ILE A 143 -7.02 -7.35 10.47
C ILE A 143 -8.44 -7.65 9.97
N ASP A 144 -9.29 -6.64 9.91
CA ASP A 144 -10.56 -6.71 9.20
C ASP A 144 -10.33 -6.70 7.69
N CYS A 145 -10.84 -7.72 6.99
CA CYS A 145 -10.58 -7.91 5.56
C CYS A 145 -11.36 -6.94 4.66
N CYS A 146 -12.37 -6.27 5.17
CA CYS A 146 -13.12 -5.23 4.46
C CYS A 146 -12.45 -3.87 4.61
N THR A 147 -12.35 -3.37 5.84
CA THR A 147 -11.83 -2.02 6.15
C THR A 147 -10.31 -1.93 6.15
N ARG A 148 -9.60 -3.06 6.27
CA ARG A 148 -8.15 -3.14 6.50
C ARG A 148 -7.71 -2.58 7.85
N GLN A 149 -8.63 -2.30 8.78
CA GLN A 149 -8.27 -1.91 10.14
C GLN A 149 -7.62 -3.08 10.90
N ILE A 150 -6.67 -2.77 11.75
CA ILE A 150 -6.20 -3.69 12.79
C ILE A 150 -7.19 -3.56 13.94
N THR A 151 -7.97 -4.60 14.14
CA THR A 151 -9.05 -4.65 15.13
C THR A 151 -8.56 -5.10 16.50
N GLY A 152 -7.43 -5.78 16.56
CA GLY A 152 -6.79 -6.20 17.79
C GLY A 152 -5.32 -6.53 17.57
N TRP A 153 -4.49 -6.31 18.57
CA TRP A 153 -3.10 -6.70 18.57
C TRP A 153 -2.53 -6.82 19.98
N SER A 154 -1.49 -7.66 20.12
CA SER A 154 -0.66 -7.69 21.34
C SER A 154 0.78 -8.02 20.98
N LEU A 155 1.73 -7.54 21.75
CA LEU A 155 3.14 -7.92 21.70
C LEU A 155 3.52 -8.58 23.00
N ASP A 156 3.95 -9.85 22.97
CA ASP A 156 4.25 -10.62 24.16
C ASP A 156 5.50 -11.51 23.96
N VAL A 157 6.11 -11.92 25.07
CA VAL A 157 7.23 -12.86 25.10
C VAL A 157 6.79 -14.29 24.78
N ARG A 158 5.52 -14.58 24.83
CA ARG A 158 4.93 -15.89 24.59
C ARG A 158 4.06 -15.89 23.34
N CYS A 159 3.94 -17.09 22.77
CA CYS A 159 3.21 -17.35 21.53
C CYS A 159 2.33 -18.58 21.73
N ARG A 160 1.33 -18.48 22.59
CA ARG A 160 0.46 -19.60 22.94
C ARG A 160 -1.00 -19.26 22.57
N ALA A 161 -1.88 -20.25 22.73
CA ALA A 161 -3.29 -20.06 22.48
C ALA A 161 -3.90 -18.97 23.38
N ASP A 162 -3.40 -18.80 24.61
CA ASP A 162 -3.93 -17.84 25.58
C ASP A 162 -3.71 -16.38 25.12
N GLU A 163 -2.52 -16.05 24.64
CA GLU A 163 -2.23 -14.73 24.10
C GLU A 163 -3.11 -14.44 22.87
N ALA A 164 -3.29 -15.44 21.99
CA ALA A 164 -4.17 -15.30 20.82
C ALA A 164 -5.65 -15.12 21.23
N ILE A 165 -6.13 -15.87 22.21
CA ILE A 165 -7.49 -15.74 22.78
C ILE A 165 -7.70 -14.33 23.36
N THR A 166 -6.74 -13.83 24.13
CA THR A 166 -6.85 -12.48 24.73
C THR A 166 -7.03 -11.40 23.67
N VAL A 167 -6.26 -11.46 22.57
CA VAL A 167 -6.39 -10.50 21.47
C VAL A 167 -7.75 -10.62 20.78
N LEU A 168 -8.22 -11.85 20.55
CA LEU A 168 -9.52 -12.11 19.93
C LEU A 168 -10.66 -11.58 20.80
N ASP A 169 -10.64 -11.88 22.09
CA ASP A 169 -11.68 -11.46 23.05
C ASP A 169 -11.79 -9.94 23.11
N HIS A 170 -10.66 -9.23 23.21
CA HIS A 170 -10.65 -7.78 23.20
C HIS A 170 -11.21 -7.22 21.89
N ALA A 171 -10.76 -7.73 20.76
CA ALA A 171 -11.23 -7.28 19.44
C ALA A 171 -12.74 -7.54 19.26
N ALA A 172 -13.22 -8.72 19.63
CA ALA A 172 -14.64 -9.09 19.52
C ALA A 172 -15.53 -8.21 20.41
N LEU A 173 -15.07 -7.93 21.62
CA LEU A 173 -15.78 -7.05 22.57
C LEU A 173 -15.80 -5.60 22.08
N GLU A 174 -14.65 -5.05 21.68
CA GLU A 174 -14.54 -3.65 21.22
C GLU A 174 -15.37 -3.38 19.96
N ARG A 175 -15.44 -4.38 19.08
CA ARG A 175 -16.22 -4.31 17.83
C ARG A 175 -17.66 -4.73 17.99
N ALA A 176 -18.08 -5.13 19.20
CA ALA A 176 -19.43 -5.64 19.49
C ALA A 176 -19.88 -6.72 18.48
N VAL A 177 -18.98 -7.67 18.18
CA VAL A 177 -19.24 -8.73 17.20
C VAL A 177 -20.44 -9.57 17.63
N ALA A 178 -21.47 -9.62 16.77
CA ALA A 178 -22.64 -10.44 17.05
C ALA A 178 -22.32 -11.94 16.86
N PRO A 179 -22.86 -12.83 17.71
CA PRO A 179 -22.70 -14.27 17.55
C PRO A 179 -23.08 -14.73 16.13
N GLY A 180 -22.28 -15.61 15.55
CA GLY A 180 -22.50 -16.18 14.20
C GLY A 180 -22.22 -15.22 13.04
N SER A 181 -21.84 -13.94 13.27
CA SER A 181 -21.65 -12.97 12.20
C SER A 181 -20.24 -12.96 11.61
N LEU A 182 -19.23 -13.43 12.36
CA LEU A 182 -17.81 -13.33 12.02
C LEU A 182 -17.21 -14.66 11.60
N THR A 183 -16.39 -14.62 10.56
CA THR A 183 -15.45 -15.69 10.22
C THR A 183 -14.04 -15.25 10.56
N LEU A 184 -13.27 -16.06 11.30
CA LEU A 184 -11.86 -15.82 11.58
C LEU A 184 -10.98 -16.74 10.72
N GLY A 185 -10.17 -16.13 9.84
CA GLY A 185 -9.13 -16.82 9.07
C GLY A 185 -7.83 -16.85 9.87
N THR A 186 -7.21 -18.04 10.01
CA THR A 186 -5.87 -18.22 10.60
C THR A 186 -5.03 -19.15 9.75
N ASP A 187 -3.73 -19.16 9.98
CA ASP A 187 -2.87 -20.25 9.50
C ASP A 187 -3.08 -21.53 10.30
N ASN A 188 -2.22 -22.55 10.05
CA ASN A 188 -2.24 -23.80 10.79
C ASN A 188 -1.27 -23.81 11.99
N GLY A 189 -0.88 -22.66 12.52
CA GLY A 189 -0.04 -22.52 13.68
C GLY A 189 -0.63 -23.20 14.93
N THR A 190 0.23 -23.73 15.79
CA THR A 190 -0.20 -24.48 16.98
C THR A 190 -1.02 -23.64 17.96
N ALA A 191 -0.81 -22.32 18.00
CA ALA A 191 -1.61 -21.41 18.81
C ALA A 191 -3.08 -21.43 18.38
N TYR A 192 -3.38 -21.51 17.08
CA TYR A 192 -4.72 -21.43 16.52
C TYR A 192 -5.40 -22.80 16.32
N THR A 193 -4.62 -23.89 16.22
CA THR A 193 -5.16 -25.25 16.06
C THR A 193 -5.42 -25.94 17.39
N GLY A 194 -4.98 -25.35 18.51
CA GLY A 194 -5.14 -25.88 19.85
C GLY A 194 -6.60 -26.02 20.29
N LYS A 195 -6.91 -27.00 21.17
CA LYS A 195 -8.26 -27.24 21.68
C LYS A 195 -8.86 -26.00 22.36
N ARG A 196 -8.06 -25.26 23.14
CA ARG A 196 -8.52 -24.06 23.89
C ARG A 196 -8.96 -22.94 22.93
N PHE A 197 -8.16 -22.65 21.91
CA PHE A 197 -8.51 -21.62 20.91
C PHE A 197 -9.80 -21.97 20.16
N ARG A 198 -9.92 -23.21 19.71
CA ARG A 198 -11.14 -23.68 19.03
C ARG A 198 -12.38 -23.67 19.94
N ALA A 199 -12.23 -24.04 21.22
CA ALA A 199 -13.33 -23.98 22.19
C ALA A 199 -13.77 -22.51 22.35
N ARG A 200 -12.82 -21.57 22.46
CA ARG A 200 -13.15 -20.14 22.58
C ARG A 200 -13.88 -19.58 21.36
N LEU A 201 -13.48 -19.98 20.14
CA LEU A 201 -14.21 -19.60 18.92
C LEU A 201 -15.66 -20.13 18.94
N ALA A 202 -15.85 -21.38 19.39
CA ALA A 202 -17.18 -21.96 19.51
C ALA A 202 -18.05 -21.23 20.55
N GLU A 203 -17.50 -20.84 21.70
CA GLU A 203 -18.16 -20.02 22.73
C GLU A 203 -18.61 -18.65 22.19
N LEU A 204 -17.80 -18.03 21.33
CA LEU A 204 -18.09 -16.74 20.69
C LEU A 204 -18.95 -16.88 19.42
N GLU A 205 -19.30 -18.10 19.04
CA GLU A 205 -19.97 -18.44 17.77
C GLU A 205 -19.25 -17.85 16.53
N ILE A 206 -17.91 -17.81 16.56
CA ILE A 206 -17.07 -17.35 15.45
C ILE A 206 -16.72 -18.55 14.58
N ALA A 207 -17.04 -18.47 13.28
CA ALA A 207 -16.65 -19.50 12.31
C ALA A 207 -15.13 -19.50 12.09
N HIS A 208 -14.49 -20.67 12.14
CA HIS A 208 -13.03 -20.79 11.95
C HIS A 208 -12.69 -21.26 10.55
N ARG A 209 -12.04 -20.40 9.77
CA ARG A 209 -11.48 -20.74 8.46
C ARG A 209 -9.94 -20.89 8.59
N ARG A 210 -9.46 -22.12 8.44
CA ARG A 210 -8.02 -22.37 8.40
C ARG A 210 -7.50 -22.33 6.97
N GLY A 211 -6.32 -21.73 6.78
CA GLY A 211 -5.64 -21.74 5.49
C GLY A 211 -5.45 -23.16 4.97
N GLY A 212 -5.86 -23.42 3.73
CA GLY A 212 -5.64 -24.71 3.08
C GLY A 212 -4.15 -24.97 2.80
N TYR A 213 -3.75 -26.23 2.64
CA TYR A 213 -2.41 -26.57 2.17
C TYR A 213 -2.17 -25.95 0.79
N ARG A 214 -1.19 -25.05 0.69
CA ARG A 214 -0.86 -24.25 -0.51
C ARG A 214 -1.92 -23.21 -0.94
N ASP A 215 -2.71 -22.68 0.00
CA ASP A 215 -3.60 -21.54 -0.24
C ASP A 215 -2.97 -20.23 0.28
N PRO A 216 -2.05 -19.60 -0.47
CA PRO A 216 -1.36 -18.37 -0.04
C PRO A 216 -2.29 -17.15 -0.02
N GLU A 217 -3.51 -17.26 -0.52
CA GLU A 217 -4.46 -16.14 -0.57
C GLU A 217 -5.29 -16.04 0.70
N SER A 218 -5.37 -17.12 1.48
CA SER A 218 -6.19 -17.19 2.69
C SER A 218 -5.75 -16.19 3.79
N GLN A 219 -4.48 -15.72 3.76
CA GLN A 219 -3.89 -14.80 4.73
C GLN A 219 -3.24 -13.55 4.11
N ALA A 220 -3.42 -13.32 2.79
CA ALA A 220 -2.71 -12.30 2.03
C ALA A 220 -2.80 -10.87 2.61
N PHE A 221 -3.90 -10.52 3.29
CA PHE A 221 -4.08 -9.19 3.86
C PHE A 221 -3.22 -8.94 5.08
N ILE A 222 -3.21 -9.89 6.02
CA ILE A 222 -2.39 -9.78 7.23
C ILE A 222 -0.90 -9.93 6.91
N GLU A 223 -0.52 -10.84 6.01
CA GLU A 223 0.86 -11.00 5.54
C GLU A 223 1.40 -9.72 4.88
N SER A 224 0.59 -9.11 4.00
CA SER A 224 0.93 -7.84 3.35
C SER A 224 1.10 -6.71 4.38
N TRP A 225 0.28 -6.69 5.43
CA TRP A 225 0.37 -5.72 6.50
C TRP A 225 1.64 -5.93 7.34
N PHE A 226 1.94 -7.16 7.76
CA PHE A 226 3.20 -7.47 8.48
C PHE A 226 4.43 -7.09 7.66
N GLY A 227 4.43 -7.36 6.36
CA GLY A 227 5.53 -6.94 5.48
C GLY A 227 5.75 -5.43 5.48
N LYS A 228 4.68 -4.64 5.49
CA LYS A 228 4.76 -3.17 5.58
C LYS A 228 5.17 -2.69 6.98
N LEU A 229 4.63 -3.30 8.04
CA LEU A 229 5.04 -3.02 9.42
C LEU A 229 6.54 -3.24 9.59
N LYS A 230 7.07 -4.38 9.16
CA LYS A 230 8.51 -4.67 9.24
C LYS A 230 9.35 -3.66 8.50
N GLN A 231 9.00 -3.33 7.26
CA GLN A 231 9.77 -2.39 6.44
C GLN A 231 9.72 -0.94 6.91
N ARG A 232 8.60 -0.51 7.49
CA ARG A 232 8.35 0.90 7.84
C ARG A 232 8.56 1.22 9.30
N CYS A 233 8.53 0.21 10.17
CA CYS A 233 8.64 0.35 11.61
C CYS A 233 9.74 -0.57 12.14
N VAL A 234 9.50 -1.88 12.23
CA VAL A 234 10.33 -2.82 12.98
C VAL A 234 11.81 -2.82 12.55
N TRP A 235 12.11 -2.82 11.25
CA TRP A 235 13.48 -2.85 10.73
C TRP A 235 14.20 -1.49 10.74
N ARG A 236 13.57 -0.47 11.28
CA ARG A 236 14.13 0.88 11.39
C ARG A 236 14.41 1.29 12.82
N GLU A 237 14.03 0.46 13.76
CA GLU A 237 14.13 0.71 15.18
C GLU A 237 14.95 -0.41 15.83
N GLU A 238 15.70 -0.05 16.84
CA GLU A 238 16.35 -0.97 17.77
C GLU A 238 15.60 -0.90 19.10
N PHE A 239 14.84 -1.95 19.40
CA PHE A 239 14.02 -1.98 20.60
C PHE A 239 14.84 -2.51 21.78
N GLU A 240 15.02 -1.71 22.81
CA GLU A 240 15.69 -2.12 24.04
C GLU A 240 14.74 -2.88 24.97
N THR A 241 13.51 -2.35 25.18
CA THR A 241 12.52 -2.92 26.07
C THR A 241 11.21 -3.28 25.35
N LEU A 242 10.44 -4.22 25.95
CA LEU A 242 9.15 -4.63 25.44
C LEU A 242 8.14 -3.46 25.38
N ASP A 243 8.17 -2.59 26.37
CA ASP A 243 7.26 -1.44 26.43
C ASP A 243 7.61 -0.38 25.38
N GLN A 244 8.88 -0.16 25.10
CA GLN A 244 9.31 0.67 23.96
C GLN A 244 8.77 0.10 22.64
N ALA A 245 8.93 -1.20 22.40
CA ALA A 245 8.43 -1.86 21.20
C ALA A 245 6.91 -1.74 21.07
N ARG A 246 6.17 -1.96 22.16
CA ARG A 246 4.71 -1.77 22.21
C ARG A 246 4.30 -0.33 21.86
N ALA A 247 4.96 0.66 22.44
CA ALA A 247 4.65 2.06 22.20
C ALA A 247 4.91 2.46 20.72
N VAL A 248 6.01 2.01 20.12
CA VAL A 248 6.36 2.33 18.73
C VAL A 248 5.42 1.61 17.76
N ILE A 249 5.16 0.33 17.96
CA ILE A 249 4.24 -0.46 17.12
C ILE A 249 2.82 0.07 17.24
N GLY A 250 2.35 0.43 18.45
CA GLY A 250 1.04 1.03 18.66
C GLY A 250 0.87 2.34 17.88
N ARG A 251 1.85 3.25 17.95
CA ARG A 251 1.84 4.49 17.13
C ARG A 251 1.84 4.21 15.63
N TYR A 252 2.57 3.18 15.19
CA TYR A 252 2.54 2.79 13.78
C TYR A 252 1.15 2.29 13.37
N ILE A 253 0.47 1.49 14.19
CA ILE A 253 -0.89 0.98 13.92
C ILE A 253 -1.88 2.14 13.84
N GLU A 254 -1.81 3.08 14.76
CA GLU A 254 -2.65 4.28 14.73
C GLU A 254 -2.42 5.11 13.46
N THR A 255 -1.15 5.39 13.14
CA THR A 255 -0.79 6.07 11.90
C THR A 255 -1.28 5.31 10.66
N TYR A 256 -1.20 3.98 10.67
CA TYR A 256 -1.66 3.13 9.57
C TYR A 256 -3.16 3.29 9.34
N HIS A 257 -3.97 3.39 10.38
CA HIS A 257 -5.42 3.59 10.24
C HIS A 257 -5.78 4.89 9.51
N HIS A 258 -4.94 5.91 9.60
CA HIS A 258 -5.12 7.22 8.95
C HIS A 258 -4.29 7.39 7.67
N ARG A 259 -3.65 6.33 7.18
CA ARG A 259 -2.82 6.36 5.98
C ARG A 259 -3.59 5.87 4.75
N PRO A 260 -3.45 6.51 3.56
CA PRO A 260 -4.04 6.01 2.32
C PRO A 260 -3.63 4.56 2.04
N HIS A 261 -4.59 3.73 1.64
CA HIS A 261 -4.38 2.31 1.36
C HIS A 261 -4.75 1.97 -0.09
N SER A 262 -3.81 1.39 -0.86
CA SER A 262 -4.01 1.11 -2.29
C SER A 262 -5.17 0.14 -2.58
N GLY A 263 -5.40 -0.84 -1.71
CA GLY A 263 -6.52 -1.78 -1.81
C GLY A 263 -7.88 -1.19 -1.39
N LEU A 264 -7.93 0.07 -0.97
CA LEU A 264 -9.15 0.81 -0.62
C LEU A 264 -9.31 2.04 -1.54
N GLY A 265 -8.77 1.99 -2.76
CA GLY A 265 -8.81 3.13 -3.67
C GLY A 265 -8.14 4.40 -3.12
N TYR A 266 -7.11 4.23 -2.29
CA TYR A 266 -6.40 5.30 -1.57
C TYR A 266 -7.21 6.03 -0.49
N LYS A 267 -8.37 5.51 -0.09
CA LYS A 267 -8.99 5.89 1.18
C LYS A 267 -8.19 5.30 2.35
N THR A 268 -8.33 5.89 3.53
CA THR A 268 -7.72 5.33 4.75
C THR A 268 -8.62 4.23 5.35
N PRO A 269 -8.08 3.27 6.09
CA PRO A 269 -8.89 2.30 6.85
C PRO A 269 -9.96 2.97 7.73
N ALA A 270 -9.59 4.05 8.43
CA ALA A 270 -10.52 4.81 9.26
C ALA A 270 -11.66 5.48 8.46
N GLN A 271 -11.35 6.04 7.27
CA GLN A 271 -12.38 6.61 6.40
C GLN A 271 -13.36 5.55 5.90
N VAL A 272 -12.88 4.35 5.54
CA VAL A 272 -13.75 3.27 5.09
C VAL A 272 -14.65 2.81 6.22
N ALA A 273 -14.12 2.59 7.41
CA ALA A 273 -14.91 2.23 8.59
C ALA A 273 -15.92 3.31 8.96
N GLY A 274 -15.52 4.58 8.98
CA GLY A 274 -16.42 5.71 9.26
C GLY A 274 -17.58 5.82 8.25
N THR A 275 -17.29 5.59 6.96
CA THR A 275 -18.35 5.59 5.92
C THR A 275 -19.36 4.47 6.15
N TRP A 276 -18.92 3.30 6.62
CA TRP A 276 -19.79 2.19 6.94
C TRP A 276 -20.70 2.49 8.14
N ASN A 277 -20.15 3.10 9.16
CA ASN A 277 -20.91 3.48 10.36
C ASN A 277 -22.04 4.49 10.06
N THR A 278 -21.87 5.31 9.01
CA THR A 278 -22.90 6.29 8.59
C THR A 278 -23.90 5.73 7.58
N ASP A 279 -23.52 4.75 6.76
CA ASP A 279 -24.38 4.10 5.76
C ASP A 279 -24.00 2.63 5.58
N PRO A 280 -24.59 1.73 6.39
CA PRO A 280 -24.28 0.29 6.34
C PRO A 280 -24.62 -0.41 5.02
N ASN A 281 -25.46 0.18 4.20
CA ASN A 281 -25.90 -0.39 2.91
C ASN A 281 -25.07 0.11 1.72
N ARG A 282 -24.14 1.01 1.91
CA ARG A 282 -23.34 1.58 0.83
C ARG A 282 -22.30 0.57 0.34
N PRO A 283 -22.30 0.19 -0.95
CA PRO A 283 -21.26 -0.68 -1.49
C PRO A 283 -19.90 0.01 -1.40
N ILE A 284 -18.88 -0.73 -0.92
CA ILE A 284 -17.50 -0.28 -0.97
C ILE A 284 -17.07 -0.35 -2.44
N PRO A 285 -16.54 0.75 -3.03
CA PRO A 285 -16.08 0.72 -4.41
C PRO A 285 -15.01 -0.37 -4.57
N ALA A 286 -15.21 -1.28 -5.51
CA ALA A 286 -14.19 -2.23 -5.91
C ALA A 286 -12.90 -1.48 -6.30
N ALA A 287 -11.74 -1.97 -5.85
CA ALA A 287 -10.44 -1.36 -6.08
C ALA A 287 -9.90 -1.61 -7.49
#